data_1e6a861c90640a1ebe577bce151fc773
#
_entry.id   1e6a861c90640a1ebe577bce151fc773
#
_cell.length_a   1.000
_cell.length_b   1.000
_cell.length_c   1.000
_cell.angle_alpha   90.00
_cell.angle_beta   90.00
_cell.angle_gamma   90.00
#
_symmetry.space_group_name_H-M   'P 1'
#
loop_
_entity.id
_entity.type
_entity.pdbx_description
1 polymer ?
#
loop_
_entity_poly.entity_id
_entity_poly.type
_entity_poly.pdbx_seq_one_letter_code
_entity_poly.pdbx_strand_id
1 'polypeptide(L)'
;MIIDLQLNQGSAPWSLLHESVLAAESTGYSTVWNLDHFSGANFGSDSMLECFTSLTAWATATSSIKVGTLVTNVMNREPGLLANIVSSIQHISNNRLMLGIGAGTSPNSPWNGEQMALGMPLLPSMAQRHERLIEIVELMKHVWSPDRHEKFEG
;
A
#
# COMPACT_ATOMS: atom_id res chain seq x y z
N MET A 1 -0.57 -10.13 23.70
CA MET A 1 -0.96 -8.86 23.03
C MET A 1 -0.23 -8.83 21.72
N ILE A 2 -0.90 -8.46 20.62
CA ILE A 2 -0.27 -8.24 19.31
C ILE A 2 0.05 -6.75 19.21
N ILE A 3 1.28 -6.40 18.83
CA ILE A 3 1.70 -5.01 18.66
C ILE A 3 2.30 -4.87 17.26
N ASP A 4 1.84 -3.90 16.53
CA ASP A 4 2.31 -3.55 15.20
C ASP A 4 3.01 -2.20 15.23
N LEU A 5 3.86 -1.94 14.24
CA LEU A 5 4.56 -0.69 14.05
C LEU A 5 4.17 -0.05 12.72
N GLN A 6 3.81 1.22 12.71
CA GLN A 6 3.65 1.98 11.47
C GLN A 6 4.83 2.93 11.29
N LEU A 7 5.47 2.85 10.13
CA LEU A 7 6.56 3.74 9.73
C LEU A 7 6.09 4.64 8.59
N ASN A 8 6.36 5.93 8.75
CA ASN A 8 6.17 6.90 7.67
C ASN A 8 7.46 6.96 6.85
N GLN A 9 7.44 6.42 5.64
CA GLN A 9 8.61 6.34 4.76
C GLN A 9 9.05 7.69 4.16
N GLY A 10 8.37 8.79 4.47
CA GLY A 10 8.78 10.14 4.17
C GLY A 10 9.47 10.88 5.33
N SER A 11 9.42 10.33 6.53
CA SER A 11 9.86 11.06 7.73
C SER A 11 11.32 10.83 8.15
N ALA A 12 12.03 9.90 7.47
CA ALA A 12 13.40 9.55 7.83
C ALA A 12 14.19 9.04 6.61
N PRO A 13 15.53 9.09 6.64
CA PRO A 13 16.36 8.50 5.60
C PRO A 13 16.17 6.96 5.57
N TRP A 14 16.39 6.39 4.39
CA TRP A 14 16.23 4.95 4.16
C TRP A 14 16.98 4.08 5.18
N SER A 15 18.21 4.43 5.53
CA SER A 15 19.02 3.66 6.50
C SER A 15 18.32 3.51 7.83
N LEU A 16 17.73 4.60 8.35
CA LEU A 16 17.01 4.58 9.62
C LEU A 16 15.70 3.78 9.54
N LEU A 17 14.96 3.92 8.43
CA LEU A 17 13.75 3.13 8.18
C LEU A 17 14.08 1.63 8.12
N HIS A 18 15.13 1.27 7.41
CA HIS A 18 15.60 -0.10 7.28
C HIS A 18 16.00 -0.70 8.64
N GLU A 19 16.84 0.01 9.41
CA GLU A 19 17.23 -0.39 10.77
C GLU A 19 16.02 -0.54 11.70
N SER A 20 15.04 0.37 11.58
CA SER A 20 13.81 0.31 12.38
C SER A 20 12.99 -0.96 12.11
N VAL A 21 12.93 -1.41 10.86
CA VAL A 21 12.24 -2.65 10.49
C VAL A 21 12.96 -3.87 11.05
N LEU A 22 14.29 -3.92 10.95
CA LEU A 22 15.08 -5.00 11.54
C LEU A 22 14.95 -5.05 13.07
N ALA A 23 14.94 -3.88 13.72
CA ALA A 23 14.71 -3.76 15.14
C ALA A 23 13.29 -4.22 15.53
N ALA A 24 12.27 -3.86 14.74
CA ALA A 24 10.90 -4.32 14.97
C ALA A 24 10.80 -5.85 14.90
N GLU A 25 11.44 -6.48 13.92
CA GLU A 25 11.48 -7.94 13.84
C GLU A 25 12.16 -8.56 15.07
N SER A 26 13.33 -8.07 15.44
CA SER A 26 14.12 -8.61 16.54
C SER A 26 13.48 -8.41 17.92
N THR A 27 12.62 -7.39 18.07
CA THR A 27 11.92 -7.07 19.32
C THR A 27 10.50 -7.63 19.39
N GLY A 28 10.06 -8.40 18.37
CA GLY A 28 8.82 -9.17 18.40
C GLY A 28 7.56 -8.38 18.01
N TYR A 29 7.68 -7.31 17.25
CA TYR A 29 6.52 -6.73 16.59
C TYR A 29 5.94 -7.69 15.56
N SER A 30 4.61 -7.68 15.42
CA SER A 30 3.89 -8.62 14.56
C SER A 30 3.92 -8.20 13.08
N THR A 31 3.74 -6.92 12.84
CA THR A 31 3.66 -6.35 11.49
C THR A 31 4.31 -4.96 11.45
N VAL A 32 4.99 -4.65 10.36
CA VAL A 32 5.39 -3.29 10.02
C VAL A 32 4.52 -2.80 8.85
N TRP A 33 3.91 -1.64 9.06
CA TRP A 33 3.02 -0.98 8.10
C TRP A 33 3.68 0.25 7.51
N ASN A 34 3.40 0.52 6.23
CA ASN A 34 3.75 1.78 5.58
C ASN A 34 2.50 2.52 5.03
N LEU A 35 2.74 3.67 4.43
CA LEU A 35 1.72 4.54 3.86
C LEU A 35 1.77 4.50 2.33
N ASP A 36 0.64 4.79 1.68
CA ASP A 36 0.58 4.91 0.22
C ASP A 36 0.31 6.36 -0.19
N HIS A 37 1.35 7.18 -0.05
CA HIS A 37 1.39 8.58 -0.47
C HIS A 37 2.52 8.79 -1.47
N PHE A 38 2.38 9.79 -2.35
CA PHE A 38 3.41 10.19 -3.33
C PHE A 38 4.20 11.41 -2.87
N SER A 39 3.72 12.11 -1.84
CA SER A 39 4.33 13.33 -1.32
C SER A 39 4.47 13.27 0.19
N GLY A 40 5.63 13.70 0.68
CA GLY A 40 5.89 13.89 2.11
C GLY A 40 5.37 15.22 2.66
N ALA A 41 4.87 16.13 1.82
CA ALA A 41 4.52 17.49 2.20
C ALA A 41 3.53 17.56 3.39
N ASN A 42 2.53 16.70 3.41
CA ASN A 42 1.56 16.62 4.51
C ASN A 42 2.16 16.07 5.83
N PHE A 43 3.38 15.56 5.77
CA PHE A 43 4.12 15.02 6.91
C PHE A 43 5.34 15.89 7.27
N GLY A 44 5.47 17.07 6.64
CA GLY A 44 6.62 17.97 6.85
C GLY A 44 7.92 17.46 6.24
N SER A 45 7.85 16.66 5.19
CA SER A 45 9.00 16.08 4.48
C SER A 45 9.02 16.49 3.01
N ASP A 46 10.23 16.66 2.47
CA ASP A 46 10.45 16.93 1.04
C ASP A 46 10.45 15.65 0.16
N SER A 47 10.40 14.48 0.78
CA SER A 47 10.47 13.19 0.08
C SER A 47 9.43 12.21 0.60
N MET A 48 9.09 11.22 -0.23
CA MET A 48 8.29 10.05 0.13
C MET A 48 8.78 8.87 -0.71
N LEU A 49 9.18 7.80 -0.05
CA LEU A 49 9.49 6.56 -0.77
C LEU A 49 8.18 5.90 -1.22
N GLU A 50 8.20 5.36 -2.42
CA GLU A 50 7.03 4.65 -2.97
C GLU A 50 6.66 3.43 -2.11
N CYS A 51 5.37 3.26 -1.90
CA CYS A 51 4.77 2.32 -0.96
C CYS A 51 5.28 0.88 -1.17
N PHE A 52 5.02 0.30 -2.33
CA PHE A 52 5.32 -1.11 -2.58
C PHE A 52 6.81 -1.37 -2.82
N THR A 53 7.55 -0.39 -3.33
CA THR A 53 9.00 -0.47 -3.48
C THR A 53 9.69 -0.58 -2.12
N SER A 54 9.34 0.30 -1.18
CA SER A 54 9.88 0.26 0.19
C SER A 54 9.45 -1.00 0.94
N LEU A 55 8.19 -1.42 0.76
CA LEU A 55 7.65 -2.62 1.38
C LEU A 55 8.36 -3.90 0.89
N THR A 56 8.65 -3.97 -0.41
CA THR A 56 9.42 -5.09 -0.98
C THR A 56 10.83 -5.16 -0.39
N ALA A 57 11.49 -4.01 -0.26
CA ALA A 57 12.82 -3.95 0.35
C ALA A 57 12.79 -4.40 1.82
N TRP A 58 11.78 -4.02 2.59
CA TRP A 58 11.59 -4.52 3.97
C TRP A 58 11.32 -6.02 4.00
N ALA A 59 10.47 -6.52 3.10
CA ALA A 59 10.16 -7.93 3.01
C ALA A 59 11.39 -8.80 2.71
N THR A 60 12.31 -8.31 1.88
CA THR A 60 13.55 -9.03 1.54
C THR A 60 14.62 -8.93 2.62
N ALA A 61 14.59 -7.88 3.45
CA ALA A 61 15.51 -7.68 4.56
C ALA A 61 15.14 -8.45 5.84
N THR A 62 13.90 -8.93 5.92
CA THR A 62 13.34 -9.61 7.09
C THR A 62 12.94 -11.05 6.77
N SER A 63 12.71 -11.87 7.77
CA SER A 63 12.42 -13.31 7.61
C SER A 63 11.07 -13.76 8.19
N SER A 64 10.56 -13.08 9.20
CA SER A 64 9.40 -13.52 9.99
C SER A 64 8.33 -12.46 10.18
N ILE A 65 8.70 -11.19 10.36
CA ILE A 65 7.75 -10.10 10.55
C ILE A 65 6.88 -9.91 9.31
N LYS A 66 5.60 -9.65 9.48
CA LYS A 66 4.72 -9.29 8.39
C LYS A 66 5.00 -7.86 7.94
N VAL A 67 4.82 -7.60 6.66
CA VAL A 67 4.93 -6.27 6.06
C VAL A 67 3.61 -5.89 5.41
N GLY A 68 3.16 -4.67 5.55
CA GLY A 68 1.84 -4.31 5.05
C GLY A 68 1.63 -2.84 4.76
N THR A 69 0.55 -2.55 4.05
CA THR A 69 0.10 -1.20 3.72
C THR A 69 -1.02 -0.75 4.65
N LEU A 70 -0.92 0.44 5.19
CA LEU A 70 -1.97 1.02 6.03
C LEU A 70 -2.21 2.49 5.65
N VAL A 71 -2.96 2.68 4.59
CA VAL A 71 -3.57 1.71 3.65
C VAL A 71 -3.21 2.07 2.21
N THR A 72 -3.27 1.08 1.31
CA THR A 72 -3.16 1.34 -0.13
C THR A 72 -4.35 2.16 -0.62
N ASN A 73 -4.09 3.25 -1.30
CA ASN A 73 -5.11 3.99 -2.02
C ASN A 73 -5.36 3.31 -3.38
N VAL A 74 -6.54 2.71 -3.54
CA VAL A 74 -6.88 1.95 -4.76
C VAL A 74 -6.93 2.80 -6.02
N MET A 75 -6.97 4.14 -5.89
CA MET A 75 -6.96 5.07 -7.01
C MET A 75 -5.55 5.44 -7.50
N ASN A 76 -4.51 5.06 -6.74
CA ASN A 76 -3.13 5.42 -7.06
C ASN A 76 -2.50 4.57 -8.18
N ARG A 77 -3.13 3.47 -8.57
CA ARG A 77 -2.58 2.54 -9.58
C ARG A 77 -3.68 1.94 -10.43
N GLU A 78 -3.29 1.50 -11.61
CA GLU A 78 -4.14 0.67 -12.45
C GLU A 78 -4.43 -0.66 -11.72
N PRO A 79 -5.70 -1.13 -11.66
CA PRO A 79 -6.09 -2.27 -10.82
C PRO A 79 -5.40 -3.59 -11.14
N GLY A 80 -5.19 -3.90 -12.41
CA GLY A 80 -4.49 -5.13 -12.81
C GLY A 80 -3.01 -5.09 -12.42
N LEU A 81 -2.37 -3.90 -12.54
CA LEU A 81 -1.01 -3.71 -12.07
C LEU A 81 -0.93 -3.84 -10.54
N LEU A 82 -1.90 -3.29 -9.80
CA LEU A 82 -1.96 -3.43 -8.34
C LEU A 82 -2.07 -4.91 -7.93
N ALA A 83 -2.96 -5.68 -8.58
CA ALA A 83 -3.09 -7.11 -8.33
C ALA A 83 -1.78 -7.88 -8.56
N ASN A 84 -1.04 -7.53 -9.62
CA ASN A 84 0.25 -8.14 -9.94
C ASN A 84 1.34 -7.77 -8.92
N ILE A 85 1.43 -6.50 -8.52
CA ILE A 85 2.37 -6.03 -7.49
C ILE A 85 2.14 -6.80 -6.18
N VAL A 86 0.88 -6.88 -5.73
CA VAL A 86 0.51 -7.55 -4.48
C VAL A 86 0.87 -9.03 -4.51
N SER A 87 0.55 -9.74 -5.59
CA SER A 87 0.90 -11.16 -5.73
C SER A 87 2.42 -11.39 -5.79
N SER A 88 3.14 -10.48 -6.42
CA SER A 88 4.61 -10.53 -6.49
C SER A 88 5.23 -10.38 -5.10
N ILE A 89 4.79 -9.40 -4.32
CA ILE A 89 5.31 -9.18 -2.96
C ILE A 89 4.89 -10.34 -2.03
N GLN A 90 3.68 -10.86 -2.18
CA GLN A 90 3.25 -12.04 -1.42
C GLN A 90 4.18 -13.24 -1.67
N HIS A 91 4.58 -13.45 -2.92
CA HIS A 91 5.55 -14.49 -3.27
C HIS A 91 6.95 -14.19 -2.72
N ILE A 92 7.48 -12.97 -2.95
CA ILE A 92 8.81 -12.54 -2.50
C ILE A 92 8.93 -12.62 -0.97
N SER A 93 7.88 -12.21 -0.26
CA SER A 93 7.85 -12.19 1.21
C SER A 93 7.60 -13.56 1.85
N ASN A 94 7.40 -14.61 1.07
CA ASN A 94 6.95 -15.92 1.57
C ASN A 94 5.66 -15.82 2.39
N ASN A 95 4.62 -15.23 1.77
CA ASN A 95 3.27 -15.08 2.34
C ASN A 95 3.18 -14.20 3.60
N ARG A 96 4.05 -13.19 3.73
CA ARG A 96 4.06 -12.25 4.86
C ARG A 96 3.42 -10.89 4.55
N LEU A 97 2.94 -10.68 3.31
CA LEU A 97 2.28 -9.43 2.97
C LEU A 97 0.89 -9.34 3.61
N MET A 98 0.61 -8.18 4.17
CA MET A 98 -0.71 -7.77 4.67
C MET A 98 -1.18 -6.57 3.85
N LEU A 99 -2.24 -6.74 3.08
CA LEU A 99 -2.77 -5.69 2.22
C LEU A 99 -3.93 -4.96 2.92
N GLY A 100 -3.65 -3.80 3.49
CA GLY A 100 -4.69 -2.84 3.87
C GLY A 100 -5.06 -1.97 2.67
N ILE A 101 -6.34 -1.80 2.39
CA ILE A 101 -6.82 -1.04 1.25
C ILE A 101 -7.86 0.01 1.64
N GLY A 102 -7.86 1.12 0.95
CA GLY A 102 -8.78 2.24 1.16
C GLY A 102 -9.36 2.77 -0.15
N ALA A 103 -10.54 3.35 -0.05
CA ALA A 103 -11.37 3.80 -1.17
C ALA A 103 -10.86 5.07 -1.91
N GLY A 104 -9.69 5.55 -1.55
CA GLY A 104 -9.11 6.74 -2.17
C GLY A 104 -9.48 8.06 -1.50
N THR A 105 -8.80 9.10 -1.95
CA THR A 105 -8.88 10.45 -1.38
C THR A 105 -10.10 11.20 -1.89
N SER A 106 -10.77 11.95 -1.01
CA SER A 106 -11.84 12.86 -1.41
C SER A 106 -11.29 14.11 -2.08
N PRO A 107 -11.95 14.66 -3.12
CA PRO A 107 -11.57 15.94 -3.72
C PRO A 107 -11.53 17.12 -2.75
N ASN A 108 -12.27 17.04 -1.64
CA ASN A 108 -12.31 18.06 -0.60
C ASN A 108 -11.38 17.78 0.58
N SER A 109 -10.57 16.74 0.49
CA SER A 109 -9.59 16.39 1.52
C SER A 109 -8.32 17.25 1.40
N PRO A 110 -7.67 17.65 2.49
CA PRO A 110 -6.35 18.27 2.44
C PRO A 110 -5.27 17.33 1.87
N TRP A 111 -5.58 16.04 1.73
CA TRP A 111 -4.68 14.99 1.20
C TRP A 111 -4.78 14.80 -0.32
N ASN A 112 -5.60 15.61 -1.02
CA ASN A 112 -5.82 15.46 -2.48
C ASN A 112 -4.70 16.05 -3.35
N GLY A 113 -3.81 16.85 -2.78
CA GLY A 113 -2.82 17.63 -3.52
C GLY A 113 -1.87 16.76 -4.35
N GLU A 114 -1.47 15.62 -3.85
CA GLU A 114 -0.58 14.68 -4.56
C GLU A 114 -1.26 14.06 -5.78
N GLN A 115 -2.52 13.63 -5.67
CA GLN A 115 -3.28 13.09 -6.79
C GLN A 115 -3.54 14.16 -7.85
N MET A 116 -3.91 15.38 -7.43
CA MET A 116 -4.11 16.51 -8.35
C MET A 116 -2.83 16.86 -9.11
N ALA A 117 -1.69 16.89 -8.43
CA ALA A 117 -0.40 17.19 -9.05
C ALA A 117 0.02 16.14 -10.10
N LEU A 118 -0.40 14.90 -9.92
CA LEU A 118 -0.14 13.78 -10.82
C LEU A 118 -1.23 13.58 -11.88
N GLY A 119 -2.27 14.43 -11.91
CA GLY A 119 -3.40 14.28 -12.81
C GLY A 119 -4.25 13.03 -12.58
N MET A 120 -4.22 12.49 -11.38
CA MET A 120 -4.98 11.29 -11.03
C MET A 120 -6.46 11.61 -10.79
N PRO A 121 -7.38 10.71 -11.15
CA PRO A 121 -8.80 10.95 -10.97
C PRO A 121 -9.18 10.97 -9.48
N LEU A 122 -10.02 11.92 -9.10
CA LEU A 122 -10.62 12.01 -7.77
C LEU A 122 -12.14 11.84 -7.90
N LEU A 123 -12.66 10.75 -7.36
CA LEU A 123 -14.10 10.49 -7.38
C LEU A 123 -14.81 11.35 -6.31
N PRO A 124 -15.83 12.14 -6.71
CA PRO A 124 -16.40 13.18 -5.87
C PRO A 124 -17.20 12.65 -4.69
N SER A 125 -17.93 11.55 -4.83
CA SER A 125 -18.79 11.04 -3.76
C SER A 125 -18.17 9.84 -3.05
N MET A 126 -18.53 9.65 -1.78
CA MET A 126 -18.15 8.47 -1.01
C MET A 126 -18.71 7.19 -1.65
N ALA A 127 -19.93 7.24 -2.18
CA ALA A 127 -20.56 6.10 -2.86
C ALA A 127 -19.72 5.64 -4.05
N GLN A 128 -19.35 6.55 -4.95
CA GLN A 128 -18.50 6.21 -6.11
C GLN A 128 -17.14 5.64 -5.70
N ARG A 129 -16.51 6.18 -4.65
CA ARG A 129 -15.26 5.62 -4.14
C ARG A 129 -15.41 4.21 -3.58
N HIS A 130 -16.51 3.94 -2.86
CA HIS A 130 -16.81 2.61 -2.36
C HIS A 130 -17.14 1.62 -3.47
N GLU A 131 -17.95 2.01 -4.45
CA GLU A 131 -18.25 1.19 -5.64
C GLU A 131 -16.95 0.80 -6.36
N ARG A 132 -16.07 1.79 -6.60
CA ARG A 132 -14.75 1.55 -7.21
C ARG A 132 -13.85 0.65 -6.37
N LEU A 133 -13.84 0.81 -5.04
CA LEU A 133 -13.11 -0.08 -4.14
C LEU A 133 -13.60 -1.53 -4.26
N ILE A 134 -14.91 -1.73 -4.25
CA ILE A 134 -15.52 -3.06 -4.38
C ILE A 134 -15.14 -3.70 -5.72
N GLU A 135 -15.29 -2.96 -6.82
CA GLU A 135 -14.94 -3.42 -8.16
C GLU A 135 -13.46 -3.85 -8.25
N ILE A 136 -12.54 -3.04 -7.69
CA ILE A 136 -11.11 -3.37 -7.68
C ILE A 136 -10.84 -4.61 -6.84
N VAL A 137 -11.50 -4.78 -5.69
CA VAL A 137 -11.37 -5.99 -4.87
C VAL A 137 -11.86 -7.24 -5.63
N GLU A 138 -12.98 -7.14 -6.34
CA GLU A 138 -13.50 -8.26 -7.13
C GLU A 138 -12.57 -8.59 -8.31
N LEU A 139 -12.04 -7.58 -9.01
CA LEU A 139 -11.02 -7.78 -10.04
C LEU A 139 -9.77 -8.48 -9.49
N MET A 140 -9.26 -8.05 -8.33
CA MET A 140 -8.10 -8.69 -7.71
C MET A 140 -8.39 -10.15 -7.36
N LYS A 141 -9.55 -10.44 -6.78
CA LYS A 141 -9.98 -11.82 -6.50
C LYS A 141 -10.05 -12.66 -7.77
N HIS A 142 -10.62 -12.10 -8.85
CA HIS A 142 -10.69 -12.77 -10.15
C HIS A 142 -9.29 -13.09 -10.69
N VAL A 143 -8.38 -12.12 -10.72
CA VAL A 143 -6.98 -12.30 -11.18
C VAL A 143 -6.24 -13.37 -10.38
N TRP A 144 -6.56 -13.53 -9.09
CA TRP A 144 -5.92 -14.54 -8.22
C TRP A 144 -6.66 -15.88 -8.19
N SER A 145 -7.79 -16.00 -8.87
CA SER A 145 -8.58 -17.23 -8.94
C SER A 145 -8.11 -18.17 -10.06
N PRO A 146 -8.58 -19.42 -10.08
CA PRO A 146 -8.42 -20.31 -11.23
C PRO A 146 -9.00 -19.75 -12.53
N ASP A 147 -10.05 -18.91 -12.44
CA ASP A 147 -10.81 -18.35 -13.57
C ASP A 147 -10.13 -17.08 -14.17
N ARG A 148 -8.92 -16.75 -13.75
CA ARG A 148 -8.15 -15.56 -14.16
C ARG A 148 -7.95 -15.39 -15.68
N HIS A 149 -8.21 -16.40 -16.47
CA HIS A 149 -8.11 -16.37 -17.94
C HIS A 149 -9.38 -15.88 -18.63
N GLU A 150 -10.47 -15.78 -17.90
CA GLU A 150 -11.71 -15.20 -18.38
C GLU A 150 -11.67 -13.67 -18.28
N LYS A 151 -12.42 -13.00 -19.17
CA LYS A 151 -12.52 -11.55 -19.09
C LYS A 151 -13.29 -11.16 -17.82
N PHE A 152 -12.74 -10.26 -17.03
CA PHE A 152 -13.48 -9.65 -15.93
C PHE A 152 -14.52 -8.67 -16.50
N GLU A 153 -15.77 -8.87 -16.10
CA GLU A 153 -16.88 -7.98 -16.44
C GLU A 153 -17.22 -7.10 -15.21
N GLY A 154 -16.71 -5.85 -15.21
CA GLY A 154 -16.90 -4.86 -14.15
C GLY A 154 -16.98 -3.45 -14.72
#